data_0cd1a92b764da70b37b27164c598e9dc
#
_entry.id   0cd1a92b764da70b37b27164c598e9dc
#
_cell.length_a   1.000
_cell.length_b   1.000
_cell.length_c   1.000
_cell.angle_alpha   90.00
_cell.angle_beta   90.00
_cell.angle_gamma   90.00
#
_symmetry.space_group_name_H-M   'P 1'
#
loop_
_entity.id
_entity.type
_entity.pdbx_description
1 polymer ?
#
loop_
_entity_poly.entity_id
_entity_poly.type
_entity_poly.pdbx_seq_one_letter_code
_entity_poly.pdbx_strand_id
1 'polypeptide(L)'
;PLEKNDSCTVAIIGAGVTGALVAYHLTEAGVDVVVLDRRDVATGSTCASTGLLQYEIDVPLHRLIRLVGENHAVRAYRCCHATLGKFASLDRKLGRATDFSPVQSFFGASRLAHVPALRREFLARQTHGFSVDWWNRRRIAHAGTLPCPAAILSRDAAQVDPHRLTHALLQAAVRAGARVFDRTAVVKRTATRTGVTLVTAEGLRLRARKLVIAAGYETEPYLPDKLTRLQSTFSLITEPVDTFKGWPADRALIWETARPYVYLRTTGDRRIIIGGYDEPTASPSRRAALLPHKTAALTRRLRALLPHIPFKVACAWAGAFAETPDGLPYIGENPRVPHTYFALGYGGNGITFSLIAAEILRELVTDRTNPDAELFRFDRGG
;
A
#
# COMPACT_ATOMS: atom_id res chain seq x y z
N PRO A 1 -9.14 22.32 10.55
CA PRO A 1 -7.81 22.97 10.60
C PRO A 1 -7.34 23.17 12.04
N LEU A 2 -6.01 23.35 12.22
CA LEU A 2 -5.46 23.81 13.49
C LEU A 2 -5.86 25.27 13.73
N GLU A 3 -6.35 25.61 14.92
CA GLU A 3 -6.88 26.96 15.22
C GLU A 3 -6.01 27.73 16.21
N LYS A 4 -5.13 27.06 16.93
CA LYS A 4 -4.22 27.64 17.91
C LYS A 4 -2.91 26.86 18.00
N ASN A 5 -1.89 27.48 18.59
CA ASN A 5 -0.65 26.77 18.91
C ASN A 5 -0.94 25.55 19.81
N ASP A 6 -0.24 24.45 19.54
CA ASP A 6 -0.45 23.19 20.26
C ASP A 6 0.89 22.49 20.53
N SER A 7 0.84 21.43 21.34
CA SER A 7 1.99 20.56 21.62
C SER A 7 1.53 19.11 21.79
N CYS A 8 2.40 18.17 21.49
CA CYS A 8 2.15 16.74 21.61
C CYS A 8 3.43 15.95 21.85
N THR A 9 3.29 14.68 22.16
CA THR A 9 4.43 13.76 22.20
C THR A 9 4.86 13.43 20.78
N VAL A 10 3.94 13.09 19.90
CA VAL A 10 4.21 12.73 18.51
C VAL A 10 3.33 13.52 17.55
N ALA A 11 3.96 14.24 16.62
CA ALA A 11 3.27 14.80 15.47
C ALA A 11 3.38 13.83 14.27
N ILE A 12 2.31 13.70 13.50
CA ILE A 12 2.28 12.92 12.26
C ILE A 12 1.92 13.86 11.11
N ILE A 13 2.73 13.91 10.06
CA ILE A 13 2.39 14.61 8.82
C ILE A 13 1.87 13.59 7.81
N GLY A 14 0.60 13.76 7.43
CA GLY A 14 -0.15 12.91 6.51
C GLY A 14 -1.25 12.12 7.21
N ALA A 15 -2.51 12.35 6.82
CA ALA A 15 -3.71 11.65 7.29
C ALA A 15 -4.25 10.67 6.24
N GLY A 16 -3.36 10.07 5.44
CA GLY A 16 -3.64 8.90 4.60
C GLY A 16 -3.61 7.62 5.42
N VAL A 17 -3.74 6.46 4.76
CA VAL A 17 -3.78 5.14 5.42
C VAL A 17 -2.57 4.88 6.32
N THR A 18 -1.37 5.32 5.93
CA THR A 18 -0.15 5.17 6.75
C THR A 18 -0.25 5.98 8.03
N GLY A 19 -0.54 7.28 7.93
CA GLY A 19 -0.66 8.14 9.10
C GLY A 19 -1.81 7.72 10.03
N ALA A 20 -2.91 7.24 9.47
CA ALA A 20 -4.04 6.71 10.23
C ALA A 20 -3.68 5.45 11.03
N LEU A 21 -2.96 4.49 10.40
CA LEU A 21 -2.46 3.30 11.09
C LEU A 21 -1.45 3.66 12.18
N VAL A 22 -0.51 4.57 11.90
CA VAL A 22 0.46 5.04 12.90
C VAL A 22 -0.25 5.73 14.06
N ALA A 23 -1.20 6.64 13.79
CA ALA A 23 -1.97 7.33 14.82
C ALA A 23 -2.74 6.35 15.70
N TYR A 24 -3.45 5.39 15.08
CA TYR A 24 -4.19 4.34 15.80
C TYR A 24 -3.27 3.55 16.73
N HIS A 25 -2.15 3.03 16.22
CA HIS A 25 -1.24 2.19 17.02
C HIS A 25 -0.53 2.97 18.14
N LEU A 26 -0.22 4.25 17.92
CA LEU A 26 0.38 5.10 18.95
C LEU A 26 -0.61 5.47 20.06
N THR A 27 -1.83 5.83 19.71
CA THR A 27 -2.87 6.15 20.71
C THR A 27 -3.30 4.94 21.51
N GLU A 28 -3.40 3.76 20.91
CA GLU A 28 -3.61 2.49 21.63
C GLU A 28 -2.46 2.19 22.62
N ALA A 29 -1.27 2.73 22.37
CA ALA A 29 -0.13 2.65 23.30
C ALA A 29 -0.09 3.80 24.32
N GLY A 30 -1.11 4.65 24.40
CA GLY A 30 -1.21 5.77 25.34
C GLY A 30 -0.36 6.99 24.97
N VAL A 31 0.09 7.10 23.73
CA VAL A 31 0.90 8.24 23.26
C VAL A 31 -0.02 9.41 22.86
N ASP A 32 0.32 10.62 23.30
CA ASP A 32 -0.36 11.86 22.88
C ASP A 32 0.06 12.21 21.43
N VAL A 33 -0.92 12.15 20.49
CA VAL A 33 -0.73 12.24 19.04
C VAL A 33 -1.50 13.41 18.45
N VAL A 34 -0.81 14.16 17.56
CA VAL A 34 -1.43 15.12 16.65
C VAL A 34 -1.15 14.71 15.22
N VAL A 35 -2.19 14.59 14.40
CA VAL A 35 -2.09 14.34 12.95
C VAL A 35 -2.41 15.62 12.19
N LEU A 36 -1.55 15.99 11.25
CA LEU A 36 -1.73 17.14 10.35
C LEU A 36 -1.78 16.67 8.90
N ASP A 37 -2.75 17.12 8.13
CA ASP A 37 -2.78 16.97 6.67
C ASP A 37 -3.10 18.30 5.99
N ARG A 38 -2.43 18.58 4.89
CA ARG A 38 -2.67 19.79 4.10
C ARG A 38 -3.98 19.76 3.30
N ARG A 39 -4.56 18.57 3.11
CA ARG A 39 -5.83 18.31 2.43
C ARG A 39 -6.83 17.71 3.42
N ASP A 40 -8.02 17.41 2.93
CA ASP A 40 -8.94 16.55 3.65
C ASP A 40 -8.32 15.16 3.88
N VAL A 41 -8.70 14.49 4.97
CA VAL A 41 -8.17 13.15 5.30
C VAL A 41 -8.45 12.14 4.18
N ALA A 42 -7.57 11.18 3.99
CA ALA A 42 -7.67 10.10 3.02
C ALA A 42 -7.68 10.51 1.52
N THR A 43 -7.47 11.78 1.17
CA THR A 43 -7.56 12.30 -0.22
C THR A 43 -6.26 12.23 -1.04
N GLY A 44 -5.19 11.67 -0.48
CA GLY A 44 -3.92 11.45 -1.20
C GLY A 44 -3.92 10.16 -2.03
N SER A 45 -2.80 9.41 -1.98
CA SER A 45 -2.71 8.08 -2.63
C SER A 45 -3.75 7.09 -2.09
N THR A 46 -4.28 7.32 -0.90
CA THR A 46 -5.27 6.45 -0.26
C THR A 46 -6.55 6.34 -1.08
N CYS A 47 -7.13 7.45 -1.53
CA CYS A 47 -8.35 7.42 -2.36
C CYS A 47 -8.10 6.88 -3.77
N ALA A 48 -6.85 6.90 -4.23
CA ALA A 48 -6.46 6.34 -5.53
C ALA A 48 -6.07 4.85 -5.43
N SER A 49 -5.93 4.30 -4.22
CA SER A 49 -5.57 2.90 -4.03
C SER A 49 -6.72 1.97 -4.39
N THR A 50 -6.40 0.87 -5.05
CA THR A 50 -7.37 -0.17 -5.43
C THR A 50 -7.68 -1.16 -4.32
N GLY A 51 -6.94 -1.12 -3.20
CA GLY A 51 -7.27 -1.87 -1.99
C GLY A 51 -7.00 -3.38 -2.04
N LEU A 52 -6.06 -3.82 -2.87
CA LEU A 52 -5.56 -5.20 -2.82
C LEU A 52 -4.61 -5.34 -1.62
N LEU A 53 -4.82 -6.37 -0.82
CA LEU A 53 -3.95 -6.75 0.29
C LEU A 53 -3.27 -8.07 -0.06
N GLN A 54 -2.00 -7.98 -0.41
CA GLN A 54 -1.18 -9.11 -0.83
C GLN A 54 0.09 -9.17 0.02
N TYR A 55 0.56 -10.38 0.29
CA TYR A 55 1.89 -10.58 0.87
C TYR A 55 2.99 -10.58 -0.21
N GLU A 56 2.59 -10.83 -1.44
CA GLU A 56 3.47 -10.75 -2.59
C GLU A 56 3.93 -9.32 -2.82
N ILE A 57 5.24 -9.12 -2.78
CA ILE A 57 5.88 -7.83 -3.05
C ILE A 57 6.06 -7.66 -4.57
N ASP A 58 6.13 -6.42 -5.06
CA ASP A 58 6.35 -6.13 -6.49
C ASP A 58 7.60 -6.80 -7.07
N VAL A 59 8.62 -7.00 -6.23
CA VAL A 59 9.79 -7.82 -6.52
C VAL A 59 9.52 -9.25 -6.08
N PRO A 60 9.39 -10.24 -7.01
CA PRO A 60 9.14 -11.63 -6.67
C PRO A 60 10.19 -12.20 -5.72
N LEU A 61 9.78 -13.11 -4.82
CA LEU A 61 10.65 -13.67 -3.77
C LEU A 61 11.97 -14.23 -4.32
N HIS A 62 11.92 -15.01 -5.40
CA HIS A 62 13.14 -15.58 -6.02
C HIS A 62 14.12 -14.52 -6.53
N ARG A 63 13.64 -13.30 -6.84
CA ARG A 63 14.47 -12.16 -7.23
C ARG A 63 14.94 -11.37 -6.02
N LEU A 64 14.05 -11.15 -5.04
CA LEU A 64 14.39 -10.44 -3.81
C LEU A 64 15.50 -11.16 -3.03
N ILE A 65 15.47 -12.50 -2.99
CA ILE A 65 16.55 -13.31 -2.41
C ILE A 65 17.94 -12.98 -3.00
N ARG A 66 17.98 -12.70 -4.31
CA ARG A 66 19.25 -12.32 -4.98
C ARG A 66 19.68 -10.89 -4.69
N LEU A 67 18.74 -10.01 -4.36
CA LEU A 67 19.00 -8.59 -4.12
C LEU A 67 19.46 -8.33 -2.68
N VAL A 68 18.82 -8.96 -1.71
CA VAL A 68 19.00 -8.65 -0.28
C VAL A 68 19.39 -9.87 0.59
N GLY A 69 19.58 -11.03 -0.04
CA GLY A 69 19.85 -12.29 0.68
C GLY A 69 18.58 -13.02 1.14
N GLU A 70 18.70 -14.34 1.35
CA GLU A 70 17.56 -15.23 1.61
C GLU A 70 16.82 -14.87 2.90
N ASN A 71 17.56 -14.76 4.00
CA ASN A 71 16.96 -14.46 5.31
C ASN A 71 16.18 -13.14 5.31
N HIS A 72 16.76 -12.09 4.73
CA HIS A 72 16.12 -10.79 4.63
C HIS A 72 14.86 -10.85 3.76
N ALA A 73 14.96 -11.41 2.56
CA ALA A 73 13.85 -11.54 1.63
C ALA A 73 12.67 -12.34 2.21
N VAL A 74 12.96 -13.49 2.80
CA VAL A 74 11.93 -14.37 3.39
C VAL A 74 11.27 -13.70 4.60
N ARG A 75 12.04 -13.02 5.46
CA ARG A 75 11.47 -12.27 6.60
C ARG A 75 10.56 -11.13 6.11
N ALA A 76 10.97 -10.36 5.12
CA ALA A 76 10.14 -9.29 4.55
C ALA A 76 8.81 -9.85 4.01
N TYR A 77 8.83 -10.96 3.27
CA TYR A 77 7.62 -11.64 2.80
C TYR A 77 6.76 -12.17 3.95
N ARG A 78 7.34 -12.71 5.01
CA ARG A 78 6.62 -13.16 6.21
C ARG A 78 5.99 -11.99 6.98
N CYS A 79 6.66 -10.84 7.08
CA CYS A 79 6.08 -9.63 7.62
C CYS A 79 4.82 -9.22 6.83
N CYS A 80 4.91 -9.19 5.49
CA CYS A 80 3.75 -8.92 4.65
C CYS A 80 2.63 -9.95 4.85
N HIS A 81 2.95 -11.24 4.89
CA HIS A 81 1.97 -12.31 5.10
C HIS A 81 1.25 -12.17 6.46
N ALA A 82 1.98 -11.88 7.52
CA ALA A 82 1.42 -11.69 8.85
C ALA A 82 0.40 -10.54 8.93
N THR A 83 0.52 -9.51 8.05
CA THR A 83 -0.42 -8.39 8.04
C THR A 83 -1.84 -8.80 7.69
N LEU A 84 -2.05 -9.84 6.90
CA LEU A 84 -3.38 -10.29 6.48
C LEU A 84 -4.25 -10.68 7.68
N GLY A 85 -3.70 -11.49 8.60
CA GLY A 85 -4.38 -11.84 9.85
C GLY A 85 -4.57 -10.64 10.79
N LYS A 86 -3.61 -9.72 10.81
CA LYS A 86 -3.69 -8.47 11.59
C LYS A 86 -4.78 -7.55 11.06
N PHE A 87 -4.93 -7.39 9.74
CA PHE A 87 -6.02 -6.62 9.14
C PHE A 87 -7.39 -7.25 9.44
N ALA A 88 -7.51 -8.58 9.39
CA ALA A 88 -8.74 -9.26 9.80
C ALA A 88 -9.11 -8.98 11.27
N SER A 89 -8.12 -8.94 12.14
CA SER A 89 -8.32 -8.59 13.55
C SER A 89 -8.65 -7.12 13.75
N LEU A 90 -7.99 -6.25 13.01
CA LEU A 90 -8.22 -4.81 13.03
C LEU A 90 -9.63 -4.45 12.54
N ASP A 91 -10.08 -5.06 11.43
CA ASP A 91 -11.44 -4.85 10.91
C ASP A 91 -12.51 -5.22 11.94
N ARG A 92 -12.33 -6.35 12.66
CA ARG A 92 -13.24 -6.72 13.77
C ARG A 92 -13.26 -5.67 14.87
N LYS A 93 -12.09 -5.16 15.30
CA LYS A 93 -11.98 -4.09 16.30
C LYS A 93 -12.63 -2.78 15.85
N LEU A 94 -12.59 -2.50 14.57
CA LEU A 94 -13.21 -1.33 13.94
C LEU A 94 -14.70 -1.54 13.57
N GLY A 95 -15.33 -2.60 14.06
CA GLY A 95 -16.75 -2.87 13.84
C GLY A 95 -17.09 -3.30 12.40
N ARG A 96 -16.15 -3.90 11.69
CA ARG A 96 -16.28 -4.33 10.28
C ARG A 96 -16.64 -3.18 9.33
N ALA A 97 -16.10 -2.00 9.62
CA ALA A 97 -16.40 -0.78 8.87
C ALA A 97 -15.56 -0.63 7.58
N THR A 98 -14.59 -1.54 7.32
CA THR A 98 -13.54 -1.33 6.33
C THR A 98 -13.75 -2.05 5.00
N ASP A 99 -14.85 -2.78 4.85
CA ASP A 99 -15.12 -3.67 3.70
C ASP A 99 -14.00 -4.70 3.49
N PHE A 100 -13.39 -5.16 4.59
CA PHE A 100 -12.34 -6.18 4.55
C PHE A 100 -12.94 -7.53 4.18
N SER A 101 -12.30 -8.20 3.21
CA SER A 101 -12.70 -9.55 2.80
C SER A 101 -11.45 -10.40 2.52
N PRO A 102 -11.29 -11.57 3.18
CA PRO A 102 -10.26 -12.52 2.81
C PRO A 102 -10.58 -13.11 1.44
N VAL A 103 -9.58 -13.21 0.60
CA VAL A 103 -9.65 -13.77 -0.76
C VAL A 103 -8.37 -14.52 -1.09
N GLN A 104 -8.31 -15.14 -2.27
CA GLN A 104 -7.10 -15.72 -2.83
C GLN A 104 -6.41 -14.73 -3.79
N SER A 105 -5.17 -15.02 -4.19
CA SER A 105 -4.42 -14.24 -5.17
C SER A 105 -4.00 -15.14 -6.32
N PHE A 106 -4.35 -14.75 -7.55
CA PHE A 106 -4.07 -15.48 -8.78
C PHE A 106 -3.02 -14.71 -9.61
N PHE A 107 -1.77 -15.18 -9.61
CA PHE A 107 -0.67 -14.62 -10.36
C PHE A 107 -0.47 -15.36 -11.68
N GLY A 108 -0.96 -14.80 -12.77
CA GLY A 108 -0.97 -15.42 -14.09
C GLY A 108 0.24 -15.08 -14.95
N ALA A 109 0.80 -16.08 -15.66
CA ALA A 109 1.77 -15.84 -16.72
C ALA A 109 1.08 -15.20 -17.93
N SER A 110 1.49 -14.02 -18.35
CA SER A 110 0.91 -13.33 -19.51
C SER A 110 1.30 -13.95 -20.84
N ARG A 111 2.42 -14.69 -20.89
CA ARG A 111 2.98 -15.35 -22.09
C ARG A 111 3.69 -16.65 -21.70
N LEU A 112 3.83 -17.58 -22.66
CA LEU A 112 4.59 -18.82 -22.44
C LEU A 112 6.03 -18.58 -21.98
N ALA A 113 6.69 -17.57 -22.52
CA ALA A 113 8.05 -17.19 -22.15
C ALA A 113 8.19 -16.78 -20.67
N HIS A 114 7.11 -16.40 -20.01
CA HIS A 114 7.10 -16.03 -18.59
C HIS A 114 6.97 -17.22 -17.63
N VAL A 115 6.56 -18.40 -18.15
CA VAL A 115 6.32 -19.59 -17.32
C VAL A 115 7.56 -20.06 -16.53
N PRO A 116 8.77 -20.08 -17.10
CA PRO A 116 9.96 -20.49 -16.34
C PRO A 116 10.26 -19.58 -15.14
N ALA A 117 10.10 -18.27 -15.29
CA ALA A 117 10.28 -17.32 -14.20
C ALA A 117 9.20 -17.48 -13.12
N LEU A 118 7.94 -17.64 -13.54
CA LEU A 118 6.83 -17.90 -12.64
C LEU A 118 7.01 -19.23 -11.89
N ARG A 119 7.57 -20.25 -12.55
CA ARG A 119 7.87 -21.53 -11.89
C ARG A 119 8.94 -21.39 -10.81
N ARG A 120 9.99 -20.60 -11.04
CA ARG A 120 10.99 -20.29 -10.01
C ARG A 120 10.36 -19.57 -8.82
N GLU A 121 9.46 -18.64 -9.06
CA GLU A 121 8.74 -17.95 -7.99
C GLU A 121 7.86 -18.90 -7.17
N PHE A 122 7.12 -19.79 -7.86
CA PHE A 122 6.33 -20.83 -7.19
C PHE A 122 7.19 -21.68 -6.26
N LEU A 123 8.31 -22.19 -6.77
CA LEU A 123 9.21 -23.04 -5.99
C LEU A 123 9.81 -22.28 -4.80
N ALA A 124 10.24 -21.02 -5.00
CA ALA A 124 10.76 -20.21 -3.91
C ALA A 124 9.72 -20.01 -2.80
N ARG A 125 8.47 -19.68 -3.15
CA ARG A 125 7.40 -19.55 -2.15
C ARG A 125 7.09 -20.88 -1.46
N GLN A 126 7.01 -21.97 -2.21
CA GLN A 126 6.72 -23.30 -1.68
C GLN A 126 7.82 -23.77 -0.71
N THR A 127 9.10 -23.59 -1.07
CA THR A 127 10.27 -23.95 -0.23
C THR A 127 10.24 -23.19 1.09
N HIS A 128 9.79 -21.95 1.11
CA HIS A 128 9.72 -21.13 2.33
C HIS A 128 8.36 -21.21 3.06
N GLY A 129 7.52 -22.19 2.71
CA GLY A 129 6.31 -22.53 3.46
C GLY A 129 5.10 -21.62 3.17
N PHE A 130 5.11 -20.83 2.10
CA PHE A 130 3.92 -20.09 1.68
C PHE A 130 2.90 -21.04 1.02
N SER A 131 1.64 -20.84 1.33
CA SER A 131 0.52 -21.68 0.87
C SER A 131 0.16 -21.35 -0.58
N VAL A 132 0.79 -22.02 -1.53
CA VAL A 132 0.65 -21.77 -2.95
C VAL A 132 0.37 -23.04 -3.76
N ASP A 133 -0.48 -22.93 -4.77
CA ASP A 133 -0.79 -24.00 -5.73
C ASP A 133 -0.31 -23.61 -7.13
N TRP A 134 0.30 -24.55 -7.84
CA TRP A 134 0.64 -24.40 -9.24
C TRP A 134 -0.56 -24.77 -10.12
N TRP A 135 -0.99 -23.84 -10.97
CA TRP A 135 -2.01 -24.06 -11.99
C TRP A 135 -1.36 -24.11 -13.36
N ASN A 136 -1.33 -25.30 -13.96
CA ASN A 136 -0.90 -25.47 -15.35
C ASN A 136 -2.04 -25.15 -16.33
N ARG A 137 -1.72 -25.09 -17.62
CA ARG A 137 -2.69 -24.78 -18.70
C ARG A 137 -3.92 -25.66 -18.67
N ARG A 138 -3.76 -26.99 -18.40
CA ARG A 138 -4.89 -27.95 -18.33
C ARG A 138 -5.84 -27.60 -17.19
N ARG A 139 -5.32 -27.33 -15.99
CA ARG A 139 -6.12 -26.94 -14.82
C ARG A 139 -6.86 -25.62 -15.04
N ILE A 140 -6.20 -24.63 -15.66
CA ILE A 140 -6.79 -23.33 -16.01
C ILE A 140 -7.93 -23.50 -17.00
N ALA A 141 -7.73 -24.28 -18.05
CA ALA A 141 -8.75 -24.56 -19.06
C ALA A 141 -9.95 -25.31 -18.47
N HIS A 142 -9.70 -26.31 -17.62
CA HIS A 142 -10.77 -27.06 -16.95
C HIS A 142 -11.60 -26.18 -15.99
N ALA A 143 -10.95 -25.24 -15.32
CA ALA A 143 -11.64 -24.27 -14.46
C ALA A 143 -12.42 -23.20 -15.24
N GLY A 144 -12.28 -23.16 -16.58
CA GLY A 144 -12.97 -22.18 -17.42
C GLY A 144 -12.65 -20.72 -17.10
N THR A 145 -11.43 -20.47 -16.63
CA THR A 145 -10.97 -19.16 -16.16
C THR A 145 -10.05 -18.46 -17.17
N LEU A 146 -9.35 -17.43 -16.73
CA LEU A 146 -8.48 -16.55 -17.53
C LEU A 146 -7.59 -17.32 -18.52
N PRO A 147 -7.46 -16.86 -19.77
CA PRO A 147 -6.60 -17.51 -20.77
C PRO A 147 -5.11 -17.20 -20.48
N CYS A 148 -4.47 -17.95 -19.61
CA CYS A 148 -3.03 -17.84 -19.35
C CYS A 148 -2.36 -19.22 -19.36
N PRO A 149 -1.04 -19.32 -19.71
CA PRO A 149 -0.35 -20.60 -19.85
C PRO A 149 -0.06 -21.29 -18.52
N ALA A 150 0.09 -20.54 -17.43
CA ALA A 150 0.27 -21.04 -16.07
C ALA A 150 -0.05 -19.95 -15.05
N ALA A 151 -0.29 -20.33 -13.79
CA ALA A 151 -0.48 -19.39 -12.70
C ALA A 151 0.00 -19.98 -11.37
N ILE A 152 0.25 -19.09 -10.41
CA ILE A 152 0.34 -19.40 -8.99
C ILE A 152 -0.96 -18.93 -8.34
N LEU A 153 -1.62 -19.81 -7.61
CA LEU A 153 -2.72 -19.45 -6.72
C LEU A 153 -2.18 -19.40 -5.29
N SER A 154 -2.14 -18.24 -4.69
CA SER A 154 -1.86 -18.06 -3.26
C SER A 154 -3.17 -18.10 -2.49
N ARG A 155 -3.21 -18.84 -1.37
CA ARG A 155 -4.43 -18.99 -0.56
C ARG A 155 -4.69 -17.79 0.33
N ASP A 156 -3.65 -17.03 0.64
CA ASP A 156 -3.66 -15.95 1.59
C ASP A 156 -3.54 -14.61 0.87
N ALA A 157 -4.64 -13.90 0.76
CA ALA A 157 -4.76 -12.52 0.33
C ALA A 157 -6.03 -11.91 0.93
N ALA A 158 -6.21 -10.62 0.78
CA ALA A 158 -7.43 -9.93 1.18
C ALA A 158 -7.66 -8.71 0.30
N GLN A 159 -8.81 -8.09 0.47
CA GLN A 159 -9.13 -6.78 -0.09
C GLN A 159 -9.80 -5.91 0.96
N VAL A 160 -9.73 -4.61 0.76
CA VAL A 160 -10.27 -3.62 1.70
C VAL A 160 -10.71 -2.37 0.93
N ASP A 161 -11.61 -1.58 1.50
CA ASP A 161 -11.82 -0.21 1.05
C ASP A 161 -10.81 0.71 1.79
N PRO A 162 -9.81 1.28 1.08
CA PRO A 162 -8.77 2.07 1.72
C PRO A 162 -9.27 3.35 2.36
N HIS A 163 -10.32 3.96 1.79
CA HIS A 163 -10.90 5.19 2.30
C HIS A 163 -11.66 4.91 3.61
N ARG A 164 -12.52 3.88 3.62
CA ARG A 164 -13.24 3.44 4.82
C ARG A 164 -12.28 3.02 5.93
N LEU A 165 -11.23 2.25 5.59
CA LEU A 165 -10.21 1.84 6.56
C LEU A 165 -9.56 3.06 7.21
N THR A 166 -9.14 4.05 6.42
CA THR A 166 -8.48 5.25 6.92
C THR A 166 -9.39 6.05 7.86
N HIS A 167 -10.65 6.27 7.48
CA HIS A 167 -11.61 6.98 8.31
C HIS A 167 -11.92 6.22 9.61
N ALA A 168 -12.13 4.91 9.56
CA ALA A 168 -12.38 4.09 10.74
C ALA A 168 -11.21 4.12 11.73
N LEU A 169 -9.98 4.07 11.23
CA LEU A 169 -8.75 4.19 12.03
C LEU A 169 -8.62 5.56 12.70
N LEU A 170 -8.80 6.65 11.93
CA LEU A 170 -8.71 8.00 12.48
C LEU A 170 -9.80 8.26 13.50
N GLN A 171 -11.03 7.80 13.27
CA GLN A 171 -12.11 7.90 14.27
C GLN A 171 -11.78 7.12 15.53
N ALA A 172 -11.20 5.93 15.41
CA ALA A 172 -10.77 5.16 16.59
C ALA A 172 -9.63 5.86 17.33
N ALA A 173 -8.63 6.40 16.61
CA ALA A 173 -7.56 7.18 17.21
C ALA A 173 -8.08 8.45 17.93
N VAL A 174 -9.04 9.16 17.34
CA VAL A 174 -9.68 10.34 17.99
C VAL A 174 -10.43 9.94 19.26
N ARG A 175 -11.18 8.84 19.25
CA ARG A 175 -11.83 8.32 20.46
C ARG A 175 -10.80 7.94 21.54
N ALA A 176 -9.60 7.55 21.16
CA ALA A 176 -8.48 7.25 22.07
C ALA A 176 -7.63 8.48 22.42
N GLY A 177 -8.04 9.70 22.02
CA GLY A 177 -7.43 10.96 22.40
C GLY A 177 -6.53 11.61 21.36
N ALA A 178 -6.39 11.07 20.13
CA ALA A 178 -5.68 11.76 19.05
C ALA A 178 -6.41 13.03 18.64
N ARG A 179 -5.63 14.02 18.20
CA ARG A 179 -6.14 15.24 17.56
C ARG A 179 -5.78 15.21 16.08
N VAL A 180 -6.77 15.34 15.22
CA VAL A 180 -6.60 15.28 13.77
C VAL A 180 -7.03 16.62 13.16
N PHE A 181 -6.12 17.26 12.45
CA PHE A 181 -6.33 18.55 11.79
C PHE A 181 -6.07 18.38 10.30
N ASP A 182 -7.13 18.34 9.53
CA ASP A 182 -7.09 18.42 8.06
C ASP A 182 -6.85 19.86 7.58
N ARG A 183 -6.67 20.08 6.29
CA ARG A 183 -6.46 21.41 5.69
C ARG A 183 -5.49 22.28 6.47
N THR A 184 -4.44 21.64 7.01
CA THR A 184 -3.39 22.25 7.82
C THR A 184 -2.03 21.92 7.21
N ALA A 185 -1.54 22.81 6.37
CA ALA A 185 -0.26 22.63 5.66
C ALA A 185 0.91 23.02 6.53
N VAL A 186 1.85 22.10 6.76
CA VAL A 186 3.13 22.39 7.41
C VAL A 186 4.10 22.96 6.37
N VAL A 187 4.54 24.19 6.57
CA VAL A 187 5.45 24.91 5.65
C VAL A 187 6.88 25.02 6.17
N LYS A 188 7.09 24.85 7.48
CA LYS A 188 8.43 24.87 8.07
C LYS A 188 8.55 23.84 9.18
N ARG A 189 9.68 23.17 9.21
CA ARG A 189 10.10 22.26 10.27
C ARG A 189 11.45 22.70 10.81
N THR A 190 11.59 22.78 12.11
CA THR A 190 12.84 23.11 12.79
C THR A 190 13.10 22.09 13.88
N ALA A 191 14.23 21.36 13.79
CA ALA A 191 14.69 20.51 14.88
C ALA A 191 15.18 21.36 16.04
N THR A 192 14.88 20.93 17.25
CA THR A 192 15.35 21.52 18.51
C THR A 192 16.17 20.47 19.28
N ARG A 193 16.76 20.84 20.39
CA ARG A 193 17.50 19.90 21.23
C ARG A 193 16.60 18.74 21.75
N THR A 194 15.32 18.96 21.93
CA THR A 194 14.39 18.02 22.58
C THR A 194 13.23 17.58 21.70
N GLY A 195 13.25 17.89 20.40
CA GLY A 195 12.17 17.53 19.49
C GLY A 195 12.12 18.41 18.24
N VAL A 196 10.92 18.69 17.75
CA VAL A 196 10.67 19.48 16.54
C VAL A 196 9.62 20.56 16.79
N THR A 197 9.76 21.67 16.08
CA THR A 197 8.71 22.69 15.94
C THR A 197 8.25 22.72 14.48
N LEU A 198 6.97 22.56 14.26
CA LEU A 198 6.29 22.70 12.98
C LEU A 198 5.59 24.05 12.91
N VAL A 199 5.61 24.70 11.76
CA VAL A 199 4.86 25.93 11.50
C VAL A 199 3.91 25.69 10.34
N THR A 200 2.64 26.02 10.53
CA THR A 200 1.62 25.91 9.48
C THR A 200 1.67 27.11 8.54
N ALA A 201 0.99 27.01 7.40
CA ALA A 201 0.85 28.10 6.44
C ALA A 201 0.21 29.36 7.07
N GLU A 202 -0.65 29.16 8.08
CA GLU A 202 -1.33 30.22 8.85
C GLU A 202 -0.45 30.80 9.98
N GLY A 203 0.79 30.31 10.11
CA GLY A 203 1.76 30.78 11.12
C GLY A 203 1.62 30.14 12.51
N LEU A 204 0.69 29.20 12.68
CA LEU A 204 0.50 28.49 13.94
C LEU A 204 1.64 27.49 14.17
N ARG A 205 1.94 27.23 15.43
CA ARG A 205 3.07 26.37 15.84
C ARG A 205 2.57 25.11 16.55
N LEU A 206 3.09 23.97 16.11
CA LEU A 206 2.98 22.70 16.83
C LEU A 206 4.36 22.26 17.31
N ARG A 207 4.51 22.00 18.60
CA ARG A 207 5.73 21.43 19.18
C ARG A 207 5.53 19.95 19.45
N ALA A 208 6.48 19.12 19.04
CA ALA A 208 6.45 17.68 19.28
C ALA A 208 7.81 17.16 19.72
N ARG A 209 7.82 16.11 20.56
CA ARG A 209 9.08 15.41 20.90
C ARG A 209 9.60 14.61 19.73
N LYS A 210 8.70 13.95 19.00
CA LYS A 210 9.02 13.12 17.84
C LYS A 210 8.07 13.47 16.69
N LEU A 211 8.56 13.31 15.47
CA LEU A 211 7.80 13.56 14.25
C LEU A 211 7.77 12.30 13.40
N VAL A 212 6.60 11.94 12.87
CA VAL A 212 6.45 10.89 11.86
C VAL A 212 6.03 11.52 10.54
N ILE A 213 6.80 11.29 9.49
CA ILE A 213 6.46 11.69 8.12
C ILE A 213 5.80 10.49 7.42
N ALA A 214 4.49 10.58 7.23
CA ALA A 214 3.63 9.60 6.56
C ALA A 214 2.94 10.21 5.32
N ALA A 215 3.65 11.11 4.61
CA ALA A 215 3.12 11.92 3.52
C ALA A 215 3.05 11.17 2.16
N GLY A 216 3.19 9.85 2.16
CA GLY A 216 3.14 9.02 0.96
C GLY A 216 4.25 9.39 -0.04
N TYR A 217 3.88 9.59 -1.31
CA TYR A 217 4.85 9.99 -2.35
C TYR A 217 5.34 11.45 -2.21
N GLU A 218 4.78 12.22 -1.30
CA GLU A 218 5.19 13.60 -0.99
C GLU A 218 6.21 13.67 0.16
N THR A 219 6.80 12.55 0.55
CA THR A 219 7.79 12.47 1.64
C THR A 219 9.17 12.97 1.24
N GLU A 220 9.54 12.92 -0.05
CA GLU A 220 10.89 13.30 -0.51
C GLU A 220 11.37 14.70 -0.06
N PRO A 221 10.54 15.77 -0.03
CA PRO A 221 10.99 17.10 0.45
C PRO A 221 11.46 17.14 1.91
N TYR A 222 11.14 16.12 2.69
CA TYR A 222 11.56 16.00 4.09
C TYR A 222 12.90 15.26 4.25
N LEU A 223 13.44 14.70 3.17
CA LEU A 223 14.66 13.88 3.15
C LEU A 223 15.82 14.63 2.51
N PRO A 224 17.06 14.39 2.97
CA PRO A 224 18.24 14.97 2.34
C PRO A 224 18.59 14.34 0.99
N ASP A 225 18.13 13.11 0.73
CA ASP A 225 18.42 12.36 -0.50
C ASP A 225 17.15 11.94 -1.22
N LYS A 226 17.30 11.75 -2.52
CA LYS A 226 16.26 11.12 -3.34
C LYS A 226 16.39 9.61 -3.29
N LEU A 227 15.49 8.97 -2.57
CA LEU A 227 15.51 7.52 -2.31
C LEU A 227 14.52 6.73 -3.16
N THR A 228 13.58 7.39 -3.82
CA THR A 228 12.49 6.74 -4.53
C THR A 228 12.33 7.24 -5.96
N ARG A 229 11.67 6.44 -6.78
CA ARG A 229 11.22 6.82 -8.12
C ARG A 229 9.72 6.86 -8.16
N LEU A 230 9.17 7.99 -8.59
CA LEU A 230 7.73 8.15 -8.70
C LEU A 230 7.21 7.52 -9.99
N GLN A 231 6.14 6.75 -9.85
CA GLN A 231 5.36 6.15 -10.92
C GLN A 231 3.93 6.70 -10.87
N SER A 232 3.30 6.79 -12.02
CA SER A 232 1.87 7.03 -12.14
C SER A 232 1.17 5.76 -12.55
N THR A 233 0.08 5.41 -11.87
CA THR A 233 -0.76 4.25 -12.19
C THR A 233 -2.17 4.70 -12.54
N PHE A 234 -2.90 3.87 -13.27
CA PHE A 234 -4.24 4.17 -13.78
C PHE A 234 -5.19 3.06 -13.40
N SER A 235 -6.41 3.42 -13.08
CA SER A 235 -7.42 2.46 -12.66
C SER A 235 -8.80 2.87 -13.17
N LEU A 236 -9.68 1.89 -13.30
CA LEU A 236 -11.10 2.10 -13.51
C LEU A 236 -11.93 1.13 -12.65
N ILE A 237 -13.17 1.52 -12.40
CA ILE A 237 -14.18 0.69 -11.78
C ILE A 237 -15.39 0.58 -12.70
N THR A 238 -16.01 -0.59 -12.74
CA THR A 238 -17.22 -0.82 -13.52
C THR A 238 -18.49 -0.46 -12.74
N GLU A 239 -19.61 -0.32 -13.42
CA GLU A 239 -20.92 -0.52 -12.81
C GLU A 239 -21.02 -1.94 -12.23
N PRO A 240 -21.98 -2.22 -11.33
CA PRO A 240 -22.22 -3.58 -10.87
C PRO A 240 -22.43 -4.55 -12.03
N VAL A 241 -21.84 -5.75 -11.95
CA VAL A 241 -21.95 -6.78 -12.97
C VAL A 241 -22.85 -7.94 -12.50
N ASP A 242 -23.59 -8.54 -13.43
CA ASP A 242 -24.52 -9.61 -13.11
C ASP A 242 -23.84 -10.97 -12.90
N THR A 243 -22.62 -11.13 -13.40
CA THR A 243 -21.90 -12.39 -13.34
C THR A 243 -20.39 -12.19 -13.18
N PHE A 244 -19.74 -13.16 -12.55
CA PHE A 244 -18.30 -13.32 -12.49
C PHE A 244 -17.82 -14.58 -13.23
N LYS A 245 -18.56 -15.03 -14.25
CA LYS A 245 -18.20 -16.19 -15.04
C LYS A 245 -16.81 -16.05 -15.65
N GLY A 246 -15.94 -17.05 -15.41
CA GLY A 246 -14.54 -17.03 -15.85
C GLY A 246 -13.57 -16.35 -14.87
N TRP A 247 -14.06 -15.79 -13.76
CA TRP A 247 -13.16 -15.28 -12.71
C TRP A 247 -12.52 -16.45 -11.95
N PRO A 248 -11.20 -16.43 -11.68
CA PRO A 248 -10.55 -17.55 -10.99
C PRO A 248 -10.89 -17.61 -9.50
N ALA A 249 -10.93 -18.85 -8.96
CA ALA A 249 -10.86 -19.15 -7.53
C ALA A 249 -11.73 -18.24 -6.65
N ASP A 250 -13.05 -18.29 -6.86
CA ASP A 250 -14.05 -17.53 -6.09
C ASP A 250 -13.69 -16.04 -5.91
N ARG A 251 -13.47 -15.36 -7.02
CA ARG A 251 -13.14 -13.92 -7.07
C ARG A 251 -11.79 -13.55 -6.46
N ALA A 252 -10.78 -14.41 -6.68
CA ALA A 252 -9.40 -14.10 -6.28
C ALA A 252 -8.93 -12.74 -6.84
N LEU A 253 -8.00 -12.10 -6.14
CA LEU A 253 -7.22 -11.01 -6.73
C LEU A 253 -6.49 -11.55 -7.96
N ILE A 254 -6.46 -10.80 -9.05
CA ILE A 254 -5.78 -11.21 -10.28
C ILE A 254 -4.65 -10.23 -10.55
N TRP A 255 -3.49 -10.74 -10.88
CA TRP A 255 -2.37 -9.94 -11.39
C TRP A 255 -1.50 -10.78 -12.32
N GLU A 256 -0.62 -10.14 -13.10
CA GLU A 256 0.05 -10.82 -14.19
C GLU A 256 1.54 -10.48 -14.30
N THR A 257 2.27 -11.31 -15.04
CA THR A 257 3.72 -11.15 -15.26
C THR A 257 4.11 -10.17 -16.35
N ALA A 258 3.16 -9.58 -17.08
CA ALA A 258 3.46 -8.53 -18.08
C ALA A 258 4.12 -7.31 -17.43
N ARG A 259 4.83 -6.51 -18.25
CA ARG A 259 5.31 -5.19 -17.83
C ARG A 259 5.05 -4.22 -19.00
N PRO A 260 4.28 -3.15 -18.79
CA PRO A 260 3.51 -2.86 -17.56
C PRO A 260 2.39 -3.88 -17.35
N TYR A 261 2.15 -4.23 -16.09
CA TYR A 261 1.16 -5.24 -15.70
C TYR A 261 -0.22 -4.64 -15.45
N VAL A 262 -1.21 -5.52 -15.32
CA VAL A 262 -2.52 -5.17 -14.79
C VAL A 262 -2.87 -6.06 -13.60
N TYR A 263 -3.70 -5.52 -12.74
CA TYR A 263 -4.26 -6.21 -11.58
C TYR A 263 -5.74 -5.92 -11.45
N LEU A 264 -6.50 -6.88 -10.90
CA LEU A 264 -7.95 -6.80 -10.78
C LEU A 264 -8.42 -7.30 -9.43
N ARG A 265 -9.52 -6.74 -8.95
CA ARG A 265 -10.33 -7.30 -7.86
C ARG A 265 -11.82 -7.04 -8.08
N THR A 266 -12.64 -7.73 -7.31
CA THR A 266 -14.06 -7.43 -7.20
C THR A 266 -14.34 -6.59 -5.95
N THR A 267 -15.51 -5.99 -5.89
CA THR A 267 -16.03 -5.29 -4.69
C THR A 267 -17.22 -6.02 -4.10
N GLY A 268 -17.59 -5.70 -2.87
CA GLY A 268 -18.77 -6.26 -2.20
C GLY A 268 -20.07 -5.95 -2.93
N ASP A 269 -20.19 -4.76 -3.54
CA ASP A 269 -21.31 -4.31 -4.38
C ASP A 269 -21.22 -4.79 -5.85
N ARG A 270 -20.46 -5.86 -6.12
CA ARG A 270 -20.36 -6.57 -7.40
C ARG A 270 -19.75 -5.76 -8.55
N ARG A 271 -18.83 -4.86 -8.28
CA ARG A 271 -18.07 -4.13 -9.31
C ARG A 271 -16.72 -4.79 -9.54
N ILE A 272 -16.09 -4.46 -10.66
CA ILE A 272 -14.73 -4.84 -11.00
C ILE A 272 -13.85 -3.60 -10.96
N ILE A 273 -12.76 -3.67 -10.23
CA ILE A 273 -11.67 -2.70 -10.30
C ILE A 273 -10.53 -3.34 -11.10
N ILE A 274 -10.01 -2.63 -12.09
CA ILE A 274 -8.78 -2.98 -12.81
C ILE A 274 -7.84 -1.79 -12.77
N GLY A 275 -6.56 -2.04 -12.49
CA GLY A 275 -5.51 -1.02 -12.50
C GLY A 275 -4.23 -1.53 -13.16
N GLY A 276 -3.28 -0.60 -13.36
CA GLY A 276 -1.98 -0.88 -13.95
C GLY A 276 -1.61 0.05 -15.09
N TYR A 277 -0.82 -0.47 -16.04
CA TYR A 277 -0.25 0.29 -17.16
C TYR A 277 0.54 1.51 -16.71
N ASP A 278 1.35 1.31 -15.68
CA ASP A 278 2.15 2.33 -15.01
C ASP A 278 3.05 3.10 -15.98
N GLU A 279 3.32 4.36 -15.64
CA GLU A 279 4.17 5.27 -16.40
C GLU A 279 5.21 5.92 -15.48
N PRO A 280 6.47 6.01 -15.91
CA PRO A 280 7.54 6.62 -15.12
C PRO A 280 7.43 8.15 -15.12
N THR A 281 6.36 8.70 -14.57
CA THR A 281 6.12 10.13 -14.48
C THR A 281 5.61 10.56 -13.12
N ALA A 282 6.19 11.64 -12.59
CA ALA A 282 5.72 12.32 -11.38
C ALA A 282 4.71 13.44 -11.70
N SER A 283 4.64 13.89 -12.97
CA SER A 283 3.84 15.06 -13.38
C SER A 283 2.33 14.83 -13.28
N PRO A 284 1.61 15.59 -12.45
CA PRO A 284 0.15 15.50 -12.37
C PRO A 284 -0.55 15.83 -13.69
N SER A 285 -0.05 16.82 -14.45
CA SER A 285 -0.62 17.22 -15.74
C SER A 285 -0.45 16.13 -16.80
N ARG A 286 0.75 15.51 -16.88
CA ARG A 286 0.99 14.38 -17.78
C ARG A 286 0.13 13.19 -17.42
N ARG A 287 0.00 12.88 -16.12
CA ARG A 287 -0.88 11.81 -15.62
C ARG A 287 -2.34 12.05 -16.02
N ALA A 288 -2.84 13.28 -15.85
CA ALA A 288 -4.20 13.64 -16.26
C ALA A 288 -4.39 13.51 -17.79
N ALA A 289 -3.42 13.96 -18.59
CA ALA A 289 -3.47 13.84 -20.04
C ALA A 289 -3.49 12.39 -20.55
N LEU A 290 -2.83 11.47 -19.84
CA LEU A 290 -2.79 10.05 -20.19
C LEU A 290 -4.06 9.28 -19.80
N LEU A 291 -4.85 9.79 -18.86
CA LEU A 291 -5.98 9.04 -18.28
C LEU A 291 -6.99 8.53 -19.32
N PRO A 292 -7.45 9.28 -20.34
CA PRO A 292 -8.40 8.77 -21.33
C PRO A 292 -7.83 7.58 -22.12
N HIS A 293 -6.58 7.68 -22.58
CA HIS A 293 -5.90 6.62 -23.32
C HIS A 293 -5.71 5.35 -22.47
N LYS A 294 -5.27 5.50 -21.22
CA LYS A 294 -5.08 4.40 -20.27
C LYS A 294 -6.41 3.73 -19.90
N THR A 295 -7.47 4.52 -19.72
CA THR A 295 -8.82 4.00 -19.49
C THR A 295 -9.29 3.12 -20.64
N ALA A 296 -9.09 3.56 -21.89
CA ALA A 296 -9.42 2.76 -23.06
C ALA A 296 -8.59 1.47 -23.14
N ALA A 297 -7.30 1.53 -22.79
CA ALA A 297 -6.41 0.35 -22.75
C ALA A 297 -6.84 -0.64 -21.66
N LEU A 298 -7.14 -0.19 -20.45
CA LEU A 298 -7.65 -1.02 -19.34
C LEU A 298 -9.00 -1.66 -19.69
N THR A 299 -9.90 -0.90 -20.33
CA THR A 299 -11.20 -1.41 -20.81
C THR A 299 -11.03 -2.54 -21.83
N ARG A 300 -10.15 -2.37 -22.82
CA ARG A 300 -9.83 -3.43 -23.80
C ARG A 300 -9.22 -4.65 -23.11
N ARG A 301 -8.31 -4.44 -22.14
CA ARG A 301 -7.67 -5.53 -21.40
C ARG A 301 -8.68 -6.31 -20.57
N LEU A 302 -9.57 -5.63 -19.86
CA LEU A 302 -10.62 -6.29 -19.06
C LEU A 302 -11.54 -7.14 -19.95
N ARG A 303 -11.97 -6.63 -21.12
CA ARG A 303 -12.76 -7.41 -22.08
C ARG A 303 -12.04 -8.66 -22.59
N ALA A 304 -10.72 -8.53 -22.85
CA ALA A 304 -9.91 -9.65 -23.32
C ALA A 304 -9.67 -10.71 -22.24
N LEU A 305 -9.53 -10.30 -20.98
CA LEU A 305 -9.33 -11.22 -19.85
C LEU A 305 -10.62 -11.95 -19.47
N LEU A 306 -11.75 -11.24 -19.47
CA LEU A 306 -13.04 -11.72 -18.98
C LEU A 306 -14.15 -11.50 -20.03
N PRO A 307 -14.08 -12.16 -21.20
CA PRO A 307 -14.97 -11.89 -22.32
C PRO A 307 -16.44 -12.23 -22.03
N HIS A 308 -16.70 -13.05 -21.01
CA HIS A 308 -18.04 -13.48 -20.61
C HIS A 308 -18.72 -12.55 -19.61
N ILE A 309 -18.05 -11.47 -19.18
CA ILE A 309 -18.60 -10.51 -18.25
C ILE A 309 -18.92 -9.21 -19.01
N PRO A 310 -20.20 -8.95 -19.31
CA PRO A 310 -20.59 -7.64 -19.85
C PRO A 310 -20.45 -6.58 -18.75
N PHE A 311 -19.85 -5.44 -19.07
CA PHE A 311 -19.66 -4.34 -18.12
C PHE A 311 -19.73 -2.97 -18.80
N LYS A 312 -20.06 -1.96 -17.99
CA LYS A 312 -19.90 -0.55 -18.30
C LYS A 312 -18.89 0.07 -17.33
N VAL A 313 -18.08 1.02 -17.80
CA VAL A 313 -17.15 1.76 -16.93
C VAL A 313 -17.96 2.83 -16.19
N ALA A 314 -17.88 2.83 -14.87
CA ALA A 314 -18.52 3.84 -14.02
C ALA A 314 -17.59 5.03 -13.79
N CYS A 315 -16.32 4.78 -13.48
CA CYS A 315 -15.35 5.82 -13.18
C CYS A 315 -13.93 5.35 -13.53
N ALA A 316 -13.03 6.30 -13.81
CA ALA A 316 -11.61 6.06 -13.98
C ALA A 316 -10.80 7.15 -13.27
N TRP A 317 -9.65 6.77 -12.74
CA TRP A 317 -8.75 7.69 -12.02
C TRP A 317 -7.29 7.30 -12.21
N ALA A 318 -6.42 8.16 -11.73
CA ALA A 318 -4.99 7.88 -11.70
C ALA A 318 -4.40 8.23 -10.34
N GLY A 319 -3.40 7.48 -9.92
CA GLY A 319 -2.66 7.67 -8.70
C GLY A 319 -1.16 7.81 -8.95
N ALA A 320 -0.43 8.12 -7.89
CA ALA A 320 1.02 8.05 -7.88
C ALA A 320 1.49 7.17 -6.72
N PHE A 321 2.57 6.45 -6.94
CA PHE A 321 3.26 5.68 -5.92
C PHE A 321 4.78 5.79 -6.10
N ALA A 322 5.53 5.38 -5.09
CA ALA A 322 6.97 5.51 -5.05
C ALA A 322 7.63 4.14 -4.94
N GLU A 323 8.55 3.84 -5.83
CA GLU A 323 9.35 2.61 -5.84
C GLU A 323 10.75 2.86 -5.27
N THR A 324 11.29 1.87 -4.59
CA THR A 324 12.68 1.80 -4.11
C THR A 324 13.49 0.84 -4.99
N PRO A 325 14.83 0.89 -4.94
CA PRO A 325 15.68 0.03 -5.78
C PRO A 325 15.48 -1.47 -5.53
N ASP A 326 15.20 -1.87 -4.30
CA ASP A 326 15.01 -3.27 -3.88
C ASP A 326 13.53 -3.68 -3.72
N GLY A 327 12.59 -2.72 -3.89
CA GLY A 327 11.15 -2.96 -3.71
C GLY A 327 10.70 -3.03 -2.25
N LEU A 328 11.59 -2.78 -1.28
CA LEU A 328 11.27 -2.72 0.14
C LEU A 328 11.14 -1.25 0.59
N PRO A 329 10.21 -0.91 1.49
CA PRO A 329 10.06 0.46 1.98
C PRO A 329 11.22 0.90 2.85
N TYR A 330 11.32 2.21 3.08
CA TYR A 330 12.14 2.78 4.15
C TYR A 330 11.25 3.11 5.34
N ILE A 331 11.54 2.52 6.50
CA ILE A 331 10.77 2.69 7.74
C ILE A 331 11.74 2.91 8.90
N GLY A 332 11.55 3.96 9.66
CA GLY A 332 12.37 4.26 10.84
C GLY A 332 12.96 5.65 10.83
N GLU A 333 13.96 5.87 11.66
CA GLU A 333 14.68 7.12 11.78
C GLU A 333 15.70 7.29 10.64
N ASN A 334 15.81 8.50 10.11
CA ASN A 334 16.93 8.86 9.26
C ASN A 334 17.96 9.64 10.12
N PRO A 335 19.21 9.14 10.30
CA PRO A 335 20.19 9.74 11.19
C PRO A 335 20.50 11.21 10.89
N ARG A 336 20.30 11.66 9.64
CA ARG A 336 20.53 13.05 9.23
C ARG A 336 19.33 13.98 9.50
N VAL A 337 18.22 13.42 10.02
CA VAL A 337 16.99 14.18 10.28
C VAL A 337 16.52 13.92 11.72
N PRO A 338 17.10 14.63 12.70
CA PRO A 338 16.88 14.34 14.12
C PRO A 338 15.41 14.37 14.51
N HIS A 339 15.04 13.52 15.48
CA HIS A 339 13.69 13.39 16.05
C HIS A 339 12.60 13.06 15.01
N THR A 340 12.98 12.57 13.82
CA THR A 340 12.05 12.37 12.72
C THR A 340 12.12 10.93 12.20
N TYR A 341 10.97 10.29 12.16
CA TYR A 341 10.74 8.95 11.65
C TYR A 341 9.99 9.02 10.31
N PHE A 342 10.24 8.07 9.47
CA PHE A 342 9.71 8.04 8.11
C PHE A 342 9.05 6.71 7.80
N ALA A 343 8.10 6.76 6.87
CA ALA A 343 7.45 5.61 6.30
C ALA A 343 7.14 5.91 4.82
N LEU A 344 7.95 5.36 3.88
CA LEU A 344 7.87 5.69 2.45
C LEU A 344 8.37 4.57 1.53
N GLY A 345 8.07 4.70 0.23
CA GLY A 345 8.64 3.83 -0.81
C GLY A 345 7.98 2.45 -0.88
N TYR A 346 6.67 2.40 -0.78
CA TYR A 346 5.92 1.16 -0.61
C TYR A 346 5.67 0.36 -1.89
N GLY A 347 6.00 0.89 -3.08
CA GLY A 347 5.60 0.28 -4.34
C GLY A 347 4.09 0.08 -4.42
N GLY A 348 3.66 -1.03 -4.99
CA GLY A 348 2.26 -1.42 -5.08
C GLY A 348 1.63 -1.92 -3.78
N ASN A 349 2.42 -2.24 -2.75
CA ASN A 349 1.97 -2.85 -1.50
C ASN A 349 1.70 -1.83 -0.38
N GLY A 350 1.23 -0.64 -0.73
CA GLY A 350 1.14 0.51 0.17
C GLY A 350 0.41 0.26 1.48
N ILE A 351 -0.73 -0.44 1.47
CA ILE A 351 -1.52 -0.69 2.67
C ILE A 351 -0.84 -1.75 3.56
N THR A 352 -0.33 -2.82 2.96
CA THR A 352 0.41 -3.88 3.66
C THR A 352 1.62 -3.32 4.40
N PHE A 353 2.46 -2.56 3.69
CA PHE A 353 3.63 -1.92 4.30
C PHE A 353 3.27 -0.81 5.29
N SER A 354 2.13 -0.15 5.15
CA SER A 354 1.67 0.84 6.12
C SER A 354 1.38 0.23 7.49
N LEU A 355 0.84 -0.98 7.56
CA LEU A 355 0.62 -1.67 8.83
C LEU A 355 1.95 -2.09 9.47
N ILE A 356 2.88 -2.64 8.67
CA ILE A 356 4.23 -2.98 9.15
C ILE A 356 4.92 -1.71 9.68
N ALA A 357 4.83 -0.60 8.95
CA ALA A 357 5.40 0.67 9.37
C ALA A 357 4.78 1.17 10.68
N ALA A 358 3.48 1.06 10.85
CA ALA A 358 2.80 1.49 12.07
C ALA A 358 3.26 0.69 13.30
N GLU A 359 3.45 -0.62 13.16
CA GLU A 359 3.96 -1.48 14.23
C GLU A 359 5.41 -1.17 14.59
N ILE A 360 6.28 -1.04 13.56
CA ILE A 360 7.68 -0.70 13.78
C ILE A 360 7.80 0.69 14.42
N LEU A 361 7.12 1.69 13.88
CA LEU A 361 7.19 3.06 14.37
C LEU A 361 6.60 3.19 15.78
N ARG A 362 5.57 2.42 16.13
CA ARG A 362 5.06 2.38 17.50
C ARG A 362 6.18 1.99 18.49
N GLU A 363 6.93 0.93 18.21
CA GLU A 363 8.00 0.48 19.10
C GLU A 363 9.15 1.51 19.13
N LEU A 364 9.64 1.96 17.98
CA LEU A 364 10.75 2.92 17.91
C LEU A 364 10.42 4.27 18.56
N VAL A 365 9.19 4.76 18.36
CA VAL A 365 8.74 6.03 18.94
C VAL A 365 8.55 5.94 20.46
N THR A 366 8.27 4.76 20.98
CA THR A 366 8.18 4.51 22.43
C THR A 366 9.48 3.98 23.05
N ASP A 367 10.60 4.17 22.35
CA ASP A 367 11.95 3.79 22.76
C ASP A 367 12.11 2.29 23.04
N ARG A 368 11.38 1.48 22.29
CA ARG A 368 11.46 0.01 22.25
C ARG A 368 12.16 -0.45 20.99
N THR A 369 12.62 -1.70 20.98
CA THR A 369 13.22 -2.32 19.80
C THR A 369 12.18 -3.15 19.03
N ASN A 370 12.30 -3.13 17.70
CA ASN A 370 11.55 -4.03 16.83
C ASN A 370 12.55 -4.78 15.93
N PRO A 371 12.61 -6.12 15.97
CA PRO A 371 13.60 -6.88 15.21
C PRO A 371 13.40 -6.74 13.68
N ASP A 372 12.19 -6.45 13.22
CA ASP A 372 11.92 -6.29 11.79
C ASP A 372 12.27 -4.89 11.27
N ALA A 373 12.58 -3.93 12.17
CA ALA A 373 12.99 -2.58 11.78
C ALA A 373 14.26 -2.60 10.91
N GLU A 374 15.19 -3.53 11.17
CA GLU A 374 16.43 -3.68 10.41
C GLU A 374 16.20 -3.97 8.92
N LEU A 375 15.08 -4.65 8.57
CA LEU A 375 14.72 -4.98 7.18
C LEU A 375 14.45 -3.73 6.33
N PHE A 376 14.07 -2.64 6.97
CA PHE A 376 13.54 -1.45 6.32
C PHE A 376 14.36 -0.18 6.63
N ARG A 377 15.55 -0.33 7.19
CA ARG A 377 16.43 0.79 7.55
C ARG A 377 16.86 1.59 6.32
N PHE A 378 17.24 2.86 6.56
CA PHE A 378 17.72 3.77 5.51
C PHE A 378 19.12 3.43 4.98
N ASP A 379 19.91 2.73 5.77
CA ASP A 379 21.28 2.31 5.45
C ASP A 379 21.39 0.82 5.04
N ARG A 380 20.26 0.16 4.73
CA ARG A 380 20.29 -1.20 4.19
C ARG A 380 20.88 -1.21 2.77
N GLY A 381 21.78 -2.14 2.49
CA GLY A 381 22.40 -2.30 1.17
C GLY A 381 23.55 -1.33 0.89
N GLY A 382 24.14 -0.71 1.93
CA GLY A 382 25.42 -0.03 1.87
C GLY A 382 26.57 -1.01 1.99
#